data_6d89bcd7e717ef8eec68bdd63274d06c
#
_entry.id   6d89bcd7e717ef8eec68bdd63274d06c
#
_cell.length_a   1.000
_cell.length_b   1.000
_cell.length_c   1.000
_cell.angle_alpha   90.00
_cell.angle_beta   90.00
_cell.angle_gamma   90.00
#
_symmetry.space_group_name_H-M   'P 1'
#
loop_
_entity.id
_entity.type
_entity.pdbx_description
1 polymer ?
#
loop_
_entity_poly.entity_id
_entity_poly.type
_entity_poly.pdbx_seq_one_letter_code
_entity_poly.pdbx_strand_id
1 'polypeptide(L)'
;MSSKNNSRRKFIKNSALASSLFIVPRNVLGGEGYIAPSDKINIAGIGLHGQGQADVSRTAASKYANIVALCDVHPNANGSVAIRNKFPDAEFYIDYREMIDKNKDIDAVIVTTPDHTHANIAEFAMLRNKHVYVQKTSSS
;
A
#
# COMPACT_ATOMS: atom_id res chain seq x y z
N MET A 1 5.65 -36.49 -55.15
CA MET A 1 5.89 -36.51 -53.71
C MET A 1 6.67 -35.28 -53.30
N SER A 2 6.00 -34.23 -52.91
CA SER A 2 6.62 -33.12 -52.19
C SER A 2 5.55 -32.11 -51.79
N SER A 3 4.98 -32.26 -50.63
CA SER A 3 3.99 -31.32 -50.16
C SER A 3 3.82 -31.37 -48.63
N LYS A 4 4.91 -31.25 -47.90
CA LYS A 4 4.80 -31.14 -46.41
C LYS A 4 5.55 -30.00 -45.75
N ASN A 5 6.22 -29.15 -46.50
CA ASN A 5 7.03 -28.05 -45.90
C ASN A 5 6.34 -26.69 -45.88
N ASN A 6 5.18 -26.54 -46.50
CA ASN A 6 4.48 -25.24 -46.55
C ASN A 6 3.60 -24.96 -45.31
N SER A 7 3.18 -25.97 -44.57
CA SER A 7 2.31 -25.82 -43.41
C SER A 7 3.02 -25.21 -42.19
N ARG A 8 4.27 -25.61 -41.94
CA ARG A 8 5.08 -25.11 -40.83
C ARG A 8 5.49 -23.65 -41.00
N ARG A 9 5.85 -23.25 -42.24
CA ARG A 9 6.18 -21.85 -42.54
C ARG A 9 4.99 -20.91 -42.48
N LYS A 10 3.81 -21.38 -42.89
CA LYS A 10 2.56 -20.64 -42.76
C LYS A 10 2.13 -20.49 -41.29
N PHE A 11 2.30 -21.54 -40.49
CA PHE A 11 2.00 -21.49 -39.05
C PHE A 11 2.91 -20.54 -38.30
N ILE A 12 4.23 -20.54 -38.59
CA ILE A 12 5.19 -19.62 -37.96
C ILE A 12 4.93 -18.17 -38.37
N LYS A 13 4.56 -17.89 -39.62
CA LYS A 13 4.19 -16.54 -40.05
C LYS A 13 2.90 -16.04 -39.40
N ASN A 14 1.91 -16.89 -39.22
CA ASN A 14 0.66 -16.54 -38.55
C ASN A 14 0.81 -16.40 -37.04
N SER A 15 1.70 -17.17 -36.40
CA SER A 15 2.04 -17.03 -34.98
C SER A 15 2.83 -15.76 -34.68
N ALA A 16 3.71 -15.32 -35.61
CA ALA A 16 4.45 -14.06 -35.48
C ALA A 16 3.54 -12.82 -35.61
N LEU A 17 2.43 -12.92 -36.33
CA LEU A 17 1.44 -11.86 -36.46
C LEU A 17 0.46 -11.80 -35.26
N ALA A 18 0.28 -12.94 -34.52
CA ALA A 18 -0.53 -12.98 -33.30
C ALA A 18 0.24 -12.51 -32.07
N SER A 19 1.55 -12.31 -32.17
CA SER A 19 2.39 -11.77 -31.09
C SER A 19 2.62 -10.27 -31.21
N SER A 20 1.71 -9.53 -31.84
CA SER A 20 1.67 -8.10 -31.59
C SER A 20 1.21 -7.95 -30.12
N LEU A 21 2.17 -7.93 -29.22
CA LEU A 21 2.03 -7.41 -27.89
C LEU A 21 1.40 -6.03 -28.03
N PHE A 22 0.09 -5.95 -27.88
CA PHE A 22 -0.59 -4.70 -27.63
C PHE A 22 -0.10 -4.21 -26.27
N ILE A 23 1.01 -3.46 -26.25
CA ILE A 23 1.38 -2.67 -25.10
C ILE A 23 0.33 -1.58 -25.04
N VAL A 24 -0.76 -1.84 -24.33
CA VAL A 24 -1.75 -0.82 -24.03
C VAL A 24 -1.09 0.09 -23.00
N PRO A 25 -0.85 1.38 -23.31
CA PRO A 25 -0.32 2.30 -22.32
C PRO A 25 -1.21 2.30 -21.09
N ARG A 26 -0.63 2.32 -19.89
CA ARG A 26 -1.36 2.33 -18.61
C ARG A 26 -2.48 3.37 -18.58
N ASN A 27 -2.28 4.51 -19.23
CA ASN A 27 -3.24 5.61 -19.31
C ASN A 27 -4.53 5.27 -20.09
N VAL A 28 -4.49 4.24 -20.94
CA VAL A 28 -5.66 3.84 -21.77
C VAL A 28 -6.58 2.88 -21.03
N LEU A 29 -6.05 2.11 -20.05
CA LEU A 29 -6.83 1.15 -19.28
C LEU A 29 -7.67 1.78 -18.16
N GLY A 30 -7.41 3.03 -17.76
CA GLY A 30 -8.08 3.68 -16.63
C GLY A 30 -8.56 5.12 -16.89
N GLY A 31 -8.31 5.70 -18.08
CA GLY A 31 -8.64 7.09 -18.38
C GLY A 31 -7.62 8.11 -17.83
N GLU A 32 -7.79 9.39 -18.20
CA GLU A 32 -6.94 10.48 -17.69
C GLU A 32 -7.05 10.57 -16.16
N GLY A 33 -5.91 10.49 -15.48
CA GLY A 33 -5.84 10.57 -14.02
C GLY A 33 -6.01 9.25 -13.26
N TYR A 34 -6.17 8.11 -13.95
CA TYR A 34 -6.19 6.80 -13.30
C TYR A 34 -4.81 6.43 -12.76
N ILE A 35 -4.76 6.12 -11.47
CA ILE A 35 -3.57 5.59 -10.81
C ILE A 35 -3.81 4.11 -10.55
N ALA A 36 -2.98 3.27 -11.15
CA ALA A 36 -3.06 1.85 -10.91
C ALA A 36 -2.84 1.54 -9.41
N PRO A 37 -3.49 0.53 -8.84
CA PRO A 37 -3.26 0.12 -7.45
C PRO A 37 -1.78 -0.13 -7.14
N SER A 38 -1.02 -0.65 -8.10
CA SER A 38 0.44 -0.86 -8.01
C SER A 38 1.28 0.42 -7.95
N ASP A 39 0.70 1.56 -8.29
CA ASP A 39 1.39 2.86 -8.28
C ASP A 39 1.08 3.65 -6.99
N LYS A 40 0.27 3.09 -6.11
CA LYS A 40 -0.03 3.66 -4.80
C LYS A 40 0.97 3.17 -3.76
N ILE A 41 1.25 4.02 -2.79
CA ILE A 41 2.06 3.69 -1.62
C ILE A 41 1.16 3.07 -0.56
N ASN A 42 1.45 1.86 -0.14
CA ASN A 42 0.74 1.17 0.92
C ASN A 42 1.23 1.66 2.28
N ILE A 43 0.33 2.24 3.04
CA ILE A 43 0.64 2.93 4.29
C ILE A 43 -0.08 2.26 5.45
N ALA A 44 0.64 2.10 6.56
CA ALA A 44 0.07 1.69 7.84
C ALA A 44 0.10 2.83 8.86
N GLY A 45 -0.96 2.94 9.65
CA GLY A 45 -1.06 3.91 10.75
C GLY A 45 -0.82 3.23 12.10
N ILE A 46 0.04 3.79 12.93
CA ILE A 46 0.37 3.31 14.29
C ILE A 46 0.06 4.43 15.30
N GLY A 47 -0.90 4.18 16.18
CA GLY A 47 -1.46 5.19 17.08
C GLY A 47 -2.61 5.94 16.40
N LEU A 48 -3.85 5.68 16.81
CA LEU A 48 -5.04 6.11 16.08
C LEU A 48 -5.88 7.14 16.86
N HIS A 49 -5.30 7.73 17.90
CA HIS A 49 -5.99 8.73 18.71
C HIS A 49 -5.57 10.15 18.34
N GLY A 50 -6.47 11.10 18.51
CA GLY A 50 -6.19 12.52 18.36
C GLY A 50 -5.51 12.85 17.02
N GLN A 51 -4.26 13.23 17.07
CA GLN A 51 -3.47 13.60 15.90
C GLN A 51 -3.29 12.43 14.93
N GLY A 52 -3.16 11.20 15.43
CA GLY A 52 -3.02 10.00 14.59
C GLY A 52 -4.20 9.79 13.66
N GLN A 53 -5.41 9.99 14.16
CA GLN A 53 -6.62 9.93 13.35
C GLN A 53 -6.60 10.99 12.24
N ALA A 54 -6.17 12.20 12.56
CA ALA A 54 -6.08 13.29 11.60
C ALA A 54 -5.01 13.02 10.53
N ASP A 55 -3.83 12.53 10.92
CA ASP A 55 -2.72 12.29 10.02
C ASP A 55 -2.99 11.13 9.05
N VAL A 56 -3.54 10.02 9.52
CA VAL A 56 -3.96 8.90 8.67
C VAL A 56 -5.04 9.38 7.69
N SER A 57 -6.02 10.14 8.15
CA SER A 57 -7.09 10.67 7.29
C SER A 57 -6.59 11.66 6.25
N ARG A 58 -5.65 12.51 6.60
CA ARG A 58 -5.03 13.49 5.71
C ARG A 58 -4.18 12.81 4.65
N THR A 59 -3.41 11.81 5.06
CA THR A 59 -2.58 11.01 4.14
C THR A 59 -3.45 10.25 3.15
N ALA A 60 -4.54 9.64 3.61
CA ALA A 60 -5.50 8.92 2.77
C ALA A 60 -6.22 9.82 1.74
N ALA A 61 -6.23 11.13 1.93
CA ALA A 61 -6.77 12.08 0.94
C ALA A 61 -5.90 12.19 -0.32
N SER A 62 -4.65 11.74 -0.27
CA SER A 62 -3.79 11.64 -1.44
C SER A 62 -4.21 10.49 -2.35
N LYS A 63 -4.36 10.76 -3.64
CA LYS A 63 -4.66 9.74 -4.65
C LYS A 63 -3.58 8.65 -4.78
N TYR A 64 -2.37 8.91 -4.28
CA TYR A 64 -1.23 7.98 -4.30
C TYR A 64 -1.11 7.14 -3.02
N ALA A 65 -1.92 7.40 -2.01
CA ALA A 65 -1.88 6.68 -0.75
C ALA A 65 -2.98 5.61 -0.68
N ASN A 66 -2.64 4.48 -0.10
CA ASN A 66 -3.55 3.40 0.21
C ASN A 66 -3.33 2.96 1.66
N ILE A 67 -4.34 3.10 2.51
CA ILE A 67 -4.25 2.66 3.91
C ILE A 67 -4.55 1.17 3.95
N VAL A 68 -3.54 0.35 4.24
CA VAL A 68 -3.64 -1.11 4.21
C VAL A 68 -3.68 -1.74 5.59
N ALA A 69 -3.16 -1.07 6.61
CA ALA A 69 -3.15 -1.58 7.97
C ALA A 69 -3.23 -0.46 9.01
N LEU A 70 -3.79 -0.78 10.15
CA LEU A 70 -3.98 0.11 11.28
C LEU A 70 -3.56 -0.60 12.57
N CYS A 71 -2.90 0.10 13.47
CA CYS A 71 -2.43 -0.46 14.73
C CYS A 71 -2.70 0.48 15.90
N ASP A 72 -3.32 -0.04 16.95
CA ASP A 72 -3.49 0.67 18.22
C ASP A 72 -3.63 -0.32 19.37
N VAL A 73 -3.04 0.00 20.51
CA VAL A 73 -3.13 -0.83 21.72
C VAL A 73 -4.53 -0.78 22.40
N HIS A 74 -5.35 0.20 22.00
CA HIS A 74 -6.70 0.38 22.50
C HIS A 74 -7.75 0.21 21.38
N PRO A 75 -8.10 -1.05 21.01
CA PRO A 75 -8.95 -1.33 19.85
C PRO A 75 -10.38 -0.77 19.98
N ASN A 76 -10.87 -0.60 21.21
CA ASN A 76 -12.24 -0.15 21.50
C ASN A 76 -12.33 1.35 21.80
N ALA A 77 -11.23 2.07 21.75
CA ALA A 77 -11.27 3.52 21.96
C ALA A 77 -11.91 4.22 20.75
N ASN A 78 -12.60 5.34 21.01
CA ASN A 78 -13.37 6.04 19.98
C ASN A 78 -12.55 6.38 18.73
N GLY A 79 -11.27 6.77 18.88
CA GLY A 79 -10.38 7.05 17.76
C GLY A 79 -10.09 5.83 16.90
N SER A 80 -9.77 4.69 17.53
CA SER A 80 -9.51 3.42 16.84
C SER A 80 -10.74 2.92 16.11
N VAL A 81 -11.91 2.99 16.74
CA VAL A 81 -13.19 2.58 16.13
C VAL A 81 -13.54 3.49 14.94
N ALA A 82 -13.40 4.80 15.09
CA ALA A 82 -13.72 5.76 14.03
C ALA A 82 -12.85 5.55 12.78
N ILE A 83 -11.54 5.35 12.95
CA ILE A 83 -10.61 5.13 11.86
C ILE A 83 -10.85 3.78 11.18
N ARG A 84 -11.10 2.72 11.93
CA ARG A 84 -11.44 1.41 11.37
C ARG A 84 -12.70 1.43 10.52
N ASN A 85 -13.73 2.16 10.96
CA ASN A 85 -14.96 2.35 10.20
C ASN A 85 -14.72 3.15 8.91
N LYS A 86 -13.76 4.07 8.92
CA LYS A 86 -13.38 4.85 7.73
C LYS A 86 -12.59 4.05 6.71
N PHE A 87 -11.79 3.08 7.17
CA PHE A 87 -10.96 2.21 6.33
C PHE A 87 -11.27 0.73 6.61
N PRO A 88 -12.45 0.25 6.21
CA PRO A 88 -12.91 -1.11 6.56
C PRO A 88 -12.07 -2.21 5.91
N ASP A 89 -11.37 -1.91 4.81
CA ASP A 89 -10.49 -2.86 4.12
C ASP A 89 -9.09 -2.94 4.73
N ALA A 90 -8.74 -2.02 5.65
CA ALA A 90 -7.45 -2.04 6.35
C ALA A 90 -7.47 -3.05 7.48
N GLU A 91 -6.45 -3.91 7.52
CA GLU A 91 -6.29 -4.86 8.62
C GLU A 91 -5.94 -4.16 9.94
N PHE A 92 -6.52 -4.62 11.04
CA PHE A 92 -6.28 -4.02 12.34
C PHE A 92 -5.43 -4.92 13.24
N TYR A 93 -4.44 -4.32 13.88
CA TYR A 93 -3.49 -4.97 14.78
C TYR A 93 -3.40 -4.25 16.13
N ILE A 94 -3.07 -5.02 17.18
CA ILE A 94 -2.77 -4.47 18.51
C ILE A 94 -1.26 -4.26 18.69
N ASP A 95 -0.45 -5.10 18.04
CA ASP A 95 1.02 -5.00 18.05
C ASP A 95 1.54 -4.62 16.67
N TYR A 96 2.27 -3.50 16.61
CA TYR A 96 2.87 -2.99 15.37
C TYR A 96 3.93 -3.94 14.79
N ARG A 97 4.58 -4.75 15.63
CA ARG A 97 5.58 -5.73 15.18
C ARG A 97 4.91 -6.82 14.35
N GLU A 98 3.80 -7.33 14.87
CA GLU A 98 2.99 -8.32 14.17
C GLU A 98 2.46 -7.75 12.85
N MET A 99 1.97 -6.52 12.86
CA MET A 99 1.49 -5.83 11.66
C MET A 99 2.57 -5.74 10.58
N ILE A 100 3.77 -5.26 10.92
CA ILE A 100 4.87 -5.06 9.97
C ILE A 100 5.44 -6.40 9.49
N ASP A 101 5.50 -7.42 10.35
CA ASP A 101 6.03 -8.73 9.99
C ASP A 101 5.06 -9.53 9.12
N LYS A 102 3.76 -9.40 9.30
CA LYS A 102 2.74 -10.08 8.51
C LYS A 102 2.46 -9.38 7.17
N ASN A 103 2.38 -8.06 7.16
CA ASN A 103 2.05 -7.28 5.97
C ASN A 103 3.32 -6.85 5.22
N LYS A 104 3.80 -7.71 4.33
CA LYS A 104 4.99 -7.43 3.52
C LYS A 104 4.78 -6.27 2.53
N ASP A 105 3.54 -6.02 2.15
CA ASP A 105 3.16 -5.00 1.18
C ASP A 105 3.12 -3.57 1.73
N ILE A 106 3.30 -3.38 3.04
CA ILE A 106 3.46 -2.05 3.62
C ILE A 106 4.75 -1.40 3.10
N ASP A 107 4.64 -0.23 2.50
CA ASP A 107 5.78 0.58 2.04
C ASP A 107 6.22 1.59 3.11
N ALA A 108 5.26 2.17 3.82
CA ALA A 108 5.51 3.23 4.81
C ALA A 108 4.62 3.09 6.04
N VAL A 109 5.12 3.59 7.17
CA VAL A 109 4.36 3.67 8.42
C VAL A 109 4.28 5.11 8.93
N ILE A 110 3.11 5.49 9.42
CA ILE A 110 2.87 6.75 10.14
C ILE A 110 2.84 6.41 11.63
N VAL A 111 3.74 7.03 12.40
CA VAL A 111 3.88 6.79 13.84
C VAL A 111 3.40 8.03 14.60
N THR A 112 2.30 7.90 15.30
CA THR A 112 1.63 8.95 16.07
C THR A 112 1.34 8.51 17.51
N THR A 113 2.15 7.60 18.02
CA THR A 113 2.14 7.14 19.41
C THR A 113 2.78 8.19 20.34
N PRO A 114 2.77 7.99 21.66
CA PRO A 114 3.54 8.85 22.57
C PRO A 114 5.05 8.86 22.26
N ASP A 115 5.71 9.99 22.47
CA ASP A 115 7.10 10.26 22.08
C ASP A 115 8.11 9.18 22.50
N HIS A 116 7.95 8.64 23.70
CA HIS A 116 8.87 7.62 24.22
C HIS A 116 8.87 6.31 23.44
N THR A 117 7.87 6.07 22.59
CA THR A 117 7.78 4.86 21.75
C THR A 117 8.23 5.10 20.31
N HIS A 118 8.37 6.35 19.88
CA HIS A 118 8.68 6.71 18.50
C HIS A 118 9.95 6.06 17.98
N ALA A 119 11.05 6.15 18.75
CA ALA A 119 12.35 5.62 18.34
C ALA A 119 12.31 4.10 18.11
N ASN A 120 11.68 3.36 19.03
CA ASN A 120 11.59 1.90 18.96
C ASN A 120 10.76 1.44 17.75
N ILE A 121 9.63 2.12 17.49
CA ILE A 121 8.75 1.79 16.36
C ILE A 121 9.45 2.15 15.04
N ALA A 122 10.08 3.33 14.97
CA ALA A 122 10.79 3.78 13.78
C ALA A 122 11.96 2.86 13.44
N GLU A 123 12.79 2.50 14.41
CA GLU A 123 13.90 1.56 14.23
C GLU A 123 13.41 0.20 13.72
N PHE A 124 12.37 -0.35 14.35
CA PHE A 124 11.80 -1.65 13.96
C PHE A 124 11.32 -1.65 12.51
N ALA A 125 10.65 -0.58 12.08
CA ALA A 125 10.14 -0.45 10.72
C ALA A 125 11.28 -0.24 9.70
N MET A 126 12.26 0.62 10.01
CA MET A 126 13.40 0.89 9.14
C MET A 126 14.27 -0.35 8.93
N LEU A 127 14.50 -1.16 9.97
CA LEU A 127 15.22 -2.44 9.86
C LEU A 127 14.51 -3.45 8.94
N ARG A 128 13.25 -3.22 8.63
CA ARG A 128 12.43 -4.01 7.69
C ARG A 128 12.21 -3.31 6.35
N ASN A 129 13.05 -2.32 6.05
CA ASN A 129 13.00 -1.53 4.81
C ASN A 129 11.67 -0.79 4.60
N LYS A 130 11.01 -0.36 5.68
CA LYS A 130 9.82 0.47 5.60
C LYS A 130 10.20 1.94 5.76
N HIS A 131 9.58 2.81 4.97
CA HIS A 131 9.67 4.26 5.20
C HIS A 131 8.89 4.64 6.46
N VAL A 132 9.37 5.64 7.20
CA VAL A 132 8.76 6.03 8.46
C VAL A 132 8.51 7.53 8.49
N TYR A 133 7.29 7.91 8.80
CA TYR A 133 6.91 9.26 9.18
C TYR A 133 6.57 9.28 10.66
N VAL A 134 7.32 10.03 11.45
CA VAL A 134 7.07 10.20 12.89
C VAL A 134 6.47 11.58 13.11
N GLN A 135 5.29 11.60 13.71
CA GLN A 135 4.64 12.84 14.08
C GLN A 135 5.35 13.46 15.30
N LYS A 136 5.77 14.71 15.14
CA LYS A 136 6.27 15.48 16.28
C LYS A 136 5.09 15.90 17.15
N THR A 137 5.11 15.57 18.44
CA THR A 137 4.18 16.18 19.38
C THR A 137 4.51 17.67 19.50
N SER A 138 3.50 18.51 19.33
CA SER A 138 3.67 19.91 19.66
C SER A 138 3.85 20.03 21.18
N SER A 139 5.07 20.31 21.61
CA SER A 139 5.30 20.77 22.98
C SER A 139 4.59 22.10 23.14
N SER A 140 3.56 22.11 23.96
CA SER A 140 2.92 23.33 24.48
C SER A 140 3.87 24.04 25.39
#